data_30f396906727f6a37024e47acaa4760f
#
_entry.id   30f396906727f6a37024e47acaa4760f
#
_cell.length_a   1.000
_cell.length_b   1.000
_cell.length_c   1.000
_cell.angle_alpha   90.00
_cell.angle_beta   90.00
_cell.angle_gamma   90.00
#
_symmetry.space_group_name_H-M   'P 1'
#
loop_
_entity.id
_entity.type
_entity.pdbx_description
1 polymer ?
#
loop_
_entity_poly.entity_id
_entity_poly.type
_entity_poly.pdbx_seq_one_letter_code
_entity_poly.pdbx_strand_id
1 'polypeptide(L)'
;MKLSAITLSKGCELINIWYIILALLIFGFLIFIHEFGHFTMARLFKVTIEEFAIGMGPTLVSKKSQKSGIKYSLRALPIGGFVSMEGEDSESQDENAFTNKPVWQRIIITCAGAFMNIIIGILVMSILVATQPTLPSNTIGAFVEDKNGYNYAYSSGLRLGDKIIKVDGTRVHIANETIYEIMRKGINPIDITVIRDGETITLEDCVFPTIVEGGTRYGNMDFKVIPEAKTPLNVLKHAYFRSASTIKMIWESLYDLVTGRYGAESISGPIGVTKALGEAAEQGVGDLVYLPVVI
;
A
#
# COMPACT_ATOMS: atom_id res chain seq x y z
N MET A 1 29.13 -24.44 45.12
CA MET A 1 27.74 -24.61 44.63
C MET A 1 27.23 -23.23 44.24
N LYS A 2 27.43 -22.84 42.99
CA LYS A 2 26.94 -21.55 42.43
C LYS A 2 25.78 -21.90 41.49
N LEU A 3 24.56 -21.53 41.90
CA LEU A 3 23.39 -21.55 41.01
C LEU A 3 23.61 -20.54 39.88
N SER A 4 23.72 -21.03 38.67
CA SER A 4 23.64 -20.22 37.46
C SER A 4 22.20 -19.76 37.28
N ALA A 5 21.99 -18.46 37.45
CA ALA A 5 20.75 -17.81 37.03
C ALA A 5 20.58 -17.99 35.54
N ILE A 6 19.60 -18.75 35.10
CA ILE A 6 19.18 -18.88 33.73
C ILE A 6 18.58 -17.53 33.33
N THR A 7 19.32 -16.83 32.46
CA THR A 7 18.88 -15.57 31.84
C THR A 7 17.75 -15.89 30.85
N LEU A 8 16.52 -15.84 31.30
CA LEU A 8 15.34 -15.70 30.43
C LEU A 8 15.28 -14.27 29.93
N SER A 9 16.05 -13.98 28.91
CA SER A 9 16.02 -12.70 28.22
C SER A 9 16.15 -12.95 26.72
N LYS A 10 15.02 -13.16 26.06
CA LYS A 10 14.83 -12.84 24.63
C LYS A 10 13.36 -13.05 24.29
N GLY A 11 12.64 -11.97 24.03
CA GLY A 11 11.43 -12.05 23.24
C GLY A 11 10.14 -11.47 23.80
N CYS A 12 10.20 -10.62 24.81
CA CYS A 12 9.06 -9.74 25.09
C CYS A 12 9.55 -8.29 24.99
N GLU A 13 9.77 -7.80 23.77
CA GLU A 13 9.82 -6.37 23.55
C GLU A 13 8.46 -5.83 23.95
N LEU A 14 8.43 -5.08 25.05
CA LEU A 14 7.25 -4.36 25.51
C LEU A 14 6.79 -3.49 24.34
N ILE A 15 5.69 -3.89 23.70
CA ILE A 15 5.06 -3.08 22.67
C ILE A 15 4.86 -1.70 23.26
N ASN A 16 5.54 -0.69 22.71
CA ASN A 16 5.45 0.65 23.24
C ASN A 16 4.00 1.13 23.08
N ILE A 17 3.37 1.52 24.19
CA ILE A 17 1.98 1.98 24.23
C ILE A 17 1.70 3.09 23.19
N TRP A 18 2.72 3.90 22.87
CA TRP A 18 2.62 4.95 21.86
C TRP A 18 2.40 4.40 20.45
N TYR A 19 2.97 3.24 20.11
CA TYR A 19 2.75 2.60 18.81
C TYR A 19 1.35 2.02 18.70
N ILE A 20 0.80 1.53 19.81
CA ILE A 20 -0.61 1.08 19.85
C ILE A 20 -1.53 2.28 19.62
N ILE A 21 -1.30 3.39 20.34
CA ILE A 21 -2.09 4.62 20.19
C ILE A 21 -1.99 5.13 18.75
N LEU A 22 -0.79 5.17 18.18
CA LEU A 22 -0.57 5.59 16.80
C LEU A 22 -1.30 4.70 15.80
N ALA A 23 -1.23 3.37 15.98
CA ALA A 23 -1.95 2.41 15.14
C ALA A 23 -3.47 2.67 15.19
N LEU A 24 -4.02 2.84 16.39
CA LEU A 24 -5.44 3.13 16.58
C LEU A 24 -5.88 4.44 15.92
N LEU A 25 -5.03 5.49 15.97
CA LEU A 25 -5.30 6.76 15.31
C LEU A 25 -5.27 6.63 13.78
N ILE A 26 -4.30 5.88 13.23
CA ILE A 26 -4.21 5.62 11.78
C ILE A 26 -5.42 4.82 11.31
N PHE A 27 -5.76 3.72 11.98
CA PHE A 27 -6.94 2.93 11.64
C PHE A 27 -8.23 3.73 11.77
N GLY A 28 -8.36 4.50 12.87
CA GLY A 28 -9.50 5.38 13.07
C GLY A 28 -9.67 6.41 11.96
N PHE A 29 -8.56 6.99 11.49
CA PHE A 29 -8.54 7.92 10.37
C PHE A 29 -8.95 7.25 9.05
N LEU A 30 -8.41 6.06 8.76
CA LEU A 30 -8.75 5.30 7.53
C LEU A 30 -10.24 4.93 7.52
N ILE A 31 -10.78 4.48 8.65
CA ILE A 31 -12.21 4.16 8.77
C ILE A 31 -13.06 5.44 8.62
N PHE A 32 -12.66 6.53 9.27
CA PHE A 32 -13.35 7.81 9.10
C PHE A 32 -13.43 8.26 7.62
N ILE A 33 -12.34 8.14 6.89
CA ILE A 33 -12.29 8.46 5.45
C ILE A 33 -13.19 7.52 4.64
N HIS A 34 -13.20 6.23 4.99
CA HIS A 34 -14.08 5.24 4.39
C HIS A 34 -15.56 5.63 4.57
N GLU A 35 -15.99 5.90 5.80
CA GLU A 35 -17.36 6.32 6.12
C GLU A 35 -17.72 7.65 5.48
N PHE A 36 -16.74 8.57 5.40
CA PHE A 36 -16.94 9.84 4.72
C PHE A 36 -17.18 9.66 3.21
N GLY A 37 -16.64 8.61 2.59
CA GLY A 37 -16.95 8.22 1.22
C GLY A 37 -18.43 7.84 1.04
N HIS A 38 -18.96 6.96 1.88
CA HIS A 38 -20.37 6.58 1.89
C HIS A 38 -21.28 7.79 2.12
N PHE A 39 -20.96 8.58 3.14
CA PHE A 39 -21.68 9.80 3.47
C PHE A 39 -21.76 10.77 2.27
N THR A 40 -20.64 10.97 1.59
CA THR A 40 -20.55 11.93 0.47
C THR A 40 -21.45 11.49 -0.69
N MET A 41 -21.38 10.21 -1.08
CA MET A 41 -22.18 9.68 -2.18
C MET A 41 -23.66 9.54 -1.81
N ALA A 42 -23.98 9.10 -0.60
CA ALA A 42 -25.36 9.08 -0.11
C ALA A 42 -26.00 10.47 -0.17
N ARG A 43 -25.25 11.50 0.26
CA ARG A 43 -25.71 12.88 0.20
C ARG A 43 -25.87 13.38 -1.24
N LEU A 44 -24.94 13.03 -2.14
CA LEU A 44 -24.99 13.41 -3.56
C LEU A 44 -26.26 12.83 -4.24
N PHE A 45 -26.59 11.58 -3.94
CA PHE A 45 -27.78 10.90 -4.47
C PHE A 45 -29.05 11.16 -3.67
N LYS A 46 -29.00 12.07 -2.70
CA LYS A 46 -30.13 12.49 -1.88
C LYS A 46 -30.75 11.29 -1.12
N VAL A 47 -29.91 10.39 -0.63
CA VAL A 47 -30.35 9.36 0.32
C VAL A 47 -30.55 10.02 1.68
N THR A 48 -31.63 9.68 2.39
CA THR A 48 -31.89 10.13 3.74
C THR A 48 -30.85 9.54 4.68
N ILE A 49 -29.97 10.41 5.24
CA ILE A 49 -28.94 10.03 6.21
C ILE A 49 -29.46 10.35 7.60
N GLU A 50 -29.54 9.38 8.46
CA GLU A 50 -30.00 9.51 9.84
C GLU A 50 -28.86 10.00 10.75
N GLU A 51 -27.73 9.29 10.73
CA GLU A 51 -26.60 9.59 11.59
C GLU A 51 -25.25 9.42 10.83
N PHE A 52 -24.34 10.34 11.09
CA PHE A 52 -22.92 10.21 10.76
C PHE A 52 -22.13 10.23 12.07
N ALA A 53 -21.53 9.10 12.41
CA ALA A 53 -20.83 8.90 13.67
C ALA A 53 -19.32 8.72 13.46
N ILE A 54 -18.54 9.42 14.28
CA ILE A 54 -17.10 9.21 14.42
C ILE A 54 -16.85 8.40 15.66
N GLY A 55 -16.19 7.25 15.53
CA GLY A 55 -15.95 6.31 16.60
C GLY A 55 -17.09 5.32 16.84
N MET A 56 -16.90 4.44 17.79
CA MET A 56 -17.85 3.40 18.22
C MET A 56 -18.18 3.52 19.71
N GLY A 57 -19.18 2.74 20.17
CA GLY A 57 -19.59 2.69 21.57
C GLY A 57 -20.57 3.80 21.98
N PRO A 58 -20.64 4.17 23.28
CA PRO A 58 -21.58 5.16 23.76
C PRO A 58 -21.30 6.56 23.20
N THR A 59 -22.37 7.30 22.90
CA THR A 59 -22.28 8.67 22.38
C THR A 59 -21.80 9.62 23.48
N LEU A 60 -20.70 10.30 23.22
CA LEU A 60 -20.18 11.36 24.10
C LEU A 60 -20.86 12.69 23.81
N VAL A 61 -20.94 13.07 22.53
CA VAL A 61 -21.53 14.31 22.06
C VAL A 61 -22.31 14.02 20.79
N SER A 62 -23.50 14.60 20.68
CA SER A 62 -24.27 14.56 19.43
C SER A 62 -24.96 15.88 19.16
N LYS A 63 -25.08 16.23 17.88
CA LYS A 63 -25.79 17.43 17.42
C LYS A 63 -26.56 17.10 16.16
N LYS A 64 -27.86 17.40 16.16
CA LYS A 64 -28.70 17.29 14.95
C LYS A 64 -28.64 18.61 14.17
N SER A 65 -28.30 18.51 12.89
CA SER A 65 -28.30 19.67 11.99
C SER A 65 -29.73 20.07 11.67
N GLN A 66 -30.08 21.33 11.95
CA GLN A 66 -31.40 21.87 11.63
C GLN A 66 -31.66 21.99 10.12
N LYS A 67 -30.59 22.14 9.31
CA LYS A 67 -30.70 22.28 7.85
C LYS A 67 -30.85 20.96 7.11
N SER A 68 -30.11 19.92 7.54
CA SER A 68 -30.06 18.62 6.86
C SER A 68 -30.80 17.51 7.58
N GLY A 69 -31.21 17.71 8.83
CA GLY A 69 -31.80 16.67 9.67
C GLY A 69 -30.82 15.61 10.17
N ILE A 70 -29.60 15.59 9.66
CA ILE A 70 -28.57 14.59 9.97
C ILE A 70 -28.09 14.77 11.41
N LYS A 71 -28.01 13.68 12.16
CA LYS A 71 -27.37 13.64 13.47
C LYS A 71 -25.89 13.37 13.30
N TYR A 72 -25.04 14.27 13.78
CA TYR A 72 -23.60 14.09 13.86
C TYR A 72 -23.25 13.69 15.29
N SER A 73 -22.49 12.62 15.47
CA SER A 73 -22.11 12.12 16.79
C SER A 73 -20.63 11.80 16.90
N LEU A 74 -20.08 12.05 18.08
CA LEU A 74 -18.77 11.60 18.50
C LEU A 74 -18.96 10.55 19.59
N ARG A 75 -18.31 9.39 19.43
CA ARG A 75 -18.44 8.25 20.30
C ARG A 75 -17.16 7.99 21.10
N ALA A 76 -17.27 7.22 22.18
CA ALA A 76 -16.22 7.08 23.18
C ALA A 76 -14.96 6.37 22.67
N LEU A 77 -15.10 5.40 21.77
CA LEU A 77 -13.97 4.66 21.22
C LEU A 77 -13.54 5.32 19.90
N PRO A 78 -12.31 5.84 19.79
CA PRO A 78 -11.81 6.49 18.58
C PRO A 78 -11.45 5.47 17.48
N ILE A 79 -12.15 4.36 17.44
CA ILE A 79 -11.97 3.27 16.48
C ILE A 79 -13.25 3.16 15.70
N GLY A 80 -13.16 3.36 14.36
CA GLY A 80 -14.33 3.21 13.51
C GLY A 80 -15.15 4.47 13.33
N GLY A 81 -16.29 4.26 12.76
CA GLY A 81 -17.35 5.20 12.48
C GLY A 81 -18.47 4.46 11.79
N PHE A 82 -19.54 5.14 11.48
CA PHE A 82 -20.60 4.60 10.61
C PHE A 82 -21.44 5.73 10.03
N VAL A 83 -22.07 5.40 8.93
CA VAL A 83 -23.15 6.21 8.32
C VAL A 83 -24.41 5.36 8.37
N SER A 84 -25.43 5.83 9.09
CA SER A 84 -26.76 5.20 9.07
C SER A 84 -27.61 5.86 8.00
N MET A 85 -28.11 5.08 7.08
CA MET A 85 -29.00 5.51 6.00
C MET A 85 -30.37 4.90 6.16
N GLU A 86 -31.40 5.69 5.94
CA GLU A 86 -32.77 5.24 5.95
C GLU A 86 -32.96 4.08 4.95
N GLY A 87 -33.55 2.98 5.40
CA GLY A 87 -33.80 1.81 4.56
C GLY A 87 -32.57 0.97 4.21
N GLU A 88 -31.46 1.10 4.93
CA GLU A 88 -30.27 0.27 4.71
C GLU A 88 -30.45 -1.15 5.26
N ASP A 89 -30.96 -1.25 6.50
CA ASP A 89 -31.15 -2.52 7.21
C ASP A 89 -32.59 -3.05 7.13
N SER A 90 -33.54 -2.24 6.68
CA SER A 90 -34.97 -2.60 6.62
C SER A 90 -35.66 -1.91 5.46
N GLU A 91 -36.83 -2.43 5.06
CA GLU A 91 -37.68 -1.73 4.08
C GLU A 91 -38.20 -0.41 4.66
N SER A 92 -38.14 0.64 3.88
CA SER A 92 -38.65 1.97 4.23
C SER A 92 -39.58 2.49 3.15
N GLN A 93 -40.58 3.25 3.56
CA GLN A 93 -41.50 3.96 2.64
C GLN A 93 -40.99 5.33 2.23
N ASP A 94 -39.86 5.78 2.77
CA ASP A 94 -39.25 7.05 2.34
C ASP A 94 -38.76 6.91 0.90
N GLU A 95 -39.22 7.78 0.00
CA GLU A 95 -38.76 7.81 -1.40
C GLU A 95 -37.26 8.00 -1.53
N ASN A 96 -36.63 8.57 -0.51
CA ASN A 96 -35.18 8.80 -0.43
C ASN A 96 -34.44 7.72 0.37
N ALA A 97 -35.10 6.64 0.77
CA ALA A 97 -34.45 5.52 1.40
C ALA A 97 -33.41 4.86 0.47
N PHE A 98 -32.34 4.31 1.04
CA PHE A 98 -31.28 3.62 0.30
C PHE A 98 -31.85 2.48 -0.57
N THR A 99 -32.75 1.67 -0.05
CA THR A 99 -33.39 0.56 -0.78
C THR A 99 -34.25 1.03 -1.96
N ASN A 100 -34.80 2.23 -1.93
CA ASN A 100 -35.64 2.81 -2.98
C ASN A 100 -34.83 3.50 -4.09
N LYS A 101 -33.50 3.62 -3.93
CA LYS A 101 -32.63 4.16 -4.98
C LYS A 101 -32.32 3.11 -6.07
N PRO A 102 -32.10 3.56 -7.32
CA PRO A 102 -31.66 2.68 -8.40
C PRO A 102 -30.40 1.87 -8.02
N VAL A 103 -30.31 0.64 -8.50
CA VAL A 103 -29.23 -0.30 -8.16
C VAL A 103 -27.83 0.30 -8.37
N TRP A 104 -27.62 1.05 -9.46
CA TRP A 104 -26.33 1.66 -9.75
C TRP A 104 -25.93 2.73 -8.70
N GLN A 105 -26.90 3.49 -8.15
CA GLN A 105 -26.61 4.44 -7.07
C GLN A 105 -26.21 3.71 -5.78
N ARG A 106 -26.92 2.63 -5.45
CA ARG A 106 -26.58 1.80 -4.29
C ARG A 106 -25.18 1.22 -4.41
N ILE A 107 -24.80 0.69 -5.59
CA ILE A 107 -23.44 0.19 -5.85
C ILE A 107 -22.40 1.29 -5.66
N ILE A 108 -22.62 2.48 -6.22
CA ILE A 108 -21.68 3.59 -6.06
C ILE A 108 -21.55 3.99 -4.58
N ILE A 109 -22.66 4.09 -3.84
CA ILE A 109 -22.60 4.40 -2.40
C ILE A 109 -21.79 3.33 -1.67
N THR A 110 -22.08 2.05 -1.90
CA THR A 110 -21.40 0.91 -1.24
C THR A 110 -19.90 0.86 -1.58
N CYS A 111 -19.51 1.20 -2.80
CA CYS A 111 -18.10 1.21 -3.21
C CYS A 111 -17.35 2.49 -2.80
N ALA A 112 -18.07 3.57 -2.44
CA ALA A 112 -17.51 4.89 -2.21
C ALA A 112 -16.51 4.93 -1.05
N GLY A 113 -16.71 4.13 -0.01
CA GLY A 113 -15.80 4.03 1.13
C GLY A 113 -14.42 3.55 0.70
N ALA A 114 -14.37 2.40 0.03
CA ALA A 114 -13.11 1.85 -0.48
C ALA A 114 -12.43 2.79 -1.51
N PHE A 115 -13.24 3.41 -2.39
CA PHE A 115 -12.74 4.36 -3.37
C PHE A 115 -12.11 5.60 -2.72
N MET A 116 -12.69 6.12 -1.64
CA MET A 116 -12.13 7.24 -0.90
C MET A 116 -10.79 6.89 -0.24
N ASN A 117 -10.65 5.67 0.30
CA ASN A 117 -9.37 5.20 0.83
C ASN A 117 -8.28 5.14 -0.25
N ILE A 118 -8.63 4.68 -1.46
CA ILE A 118 -7.70 4.68 -2.61
C ILE A 118 -7.27 6.11 -2.97
N ILE A 119 -8.21 7.08 -3.02
CA ILE A 119 -7.89 8.48 -3.31
C ILE A 119 -6.91 9.05 -2.28
N ILE A 120 -7.18 8.83 -0.99
CA ILE A 120 -6.29 9.29 0.09
C ILE A 120 -4.93 8.57 0.01
N GLY A 121 -4.91 7.27 -0.29
CA GLY A 121 -3.68 6.53 -0.51
C GLY A 121 -2.81 7.13 -1.62
N ILE A 122 -3.40 7.49 -2.78
CA ILE A 122 -2.69 8.15 -3.87
C ILE A 122 -2.21 9.55 -3.46
N LEU A 123 -3.00 10.30 -2.71
CA LEU A 123 -2.64 11.62 -2.23
C LEU A 123 -1.45 11.54 -1.26
N VAL A 124 -1.48 10.63 -0.29
CA VAL A 124 -0.38 10.40 0.65
C VAL A 124 0.86 9.93 -0.11
N MET A 125 0.71 9.00 -1.08
CA MET A 125 1.82 8.56 -1.92
C MET A 125 2.42 9.73 -2.72
N SER A 126 1.59 10.66 -3.22
CA SER A 126 2.07 11.85 -3.95
C SER A 126 2.93 12.75 -3.04
N ILE A 127 2.51 12.94 -1.80
CA ILE A 127 3.29 13.67 -0.79
C ILE A 127 4.61 12.96 -0.52
N LEU A 128 4.59 11.64 -0.29
CA LEU A 128 5.80 10.85 -0.04
C LEU A 128 6.79 10.93 -1.20
N VAL A 129 6.30 10.76 -2.43
CA VAL A 129 7.14 10.87 -3.63
C VAL A 129 7.70 12.30 -3.76
N ALA A 130 6.90 13.32 -3.45
CA ALA A 130 7.35 14.70 -3.48
C ALA A 130 8.43 15.03 -2.43
N THR A 131 8.49 14.32 -1.31
CA THR A 131 9.53 14.51 -0.28
C THR A 131 10.81 13.73 -0.58
N GLN A 132 10.79 12.71 -1.44
CA GLN A 132 12.00 11.95 -1.79
C GLN A 132 13.06 12.85 -2.45
N PRO A 133 14.36 12.67 -2.13
CA PRO A 133 15.42 13.49 -2.72
C PRO A 133 15.56 13.31 -4.22
N THR A 134 15.32 12.09 -4.72
CA THR A 134 15.46 11.71 -6.14
C THR A 134 14.33 10.78 -6.56
N LEU A 135 13.99 10.80 -7.84
CA LEU A 135 13.03 9.87 -8.45
C LEU A 135 13.80 8.85 -9.29
N PRO A 136 13.89 7.57 -8.88
CA PRO A 136 14.65 6.57 -9.61
C PRO A 136 13.93 6.20 -10.92
N SER A 137 14.60 6.39 -12.07
CA SER A 137 14.09 6.00 -13.37
C SER A 137 14.33 4.50 -13.65
N ASN A 138 13.88 4.00 -14.81
CA ASN A 138 14.20 2.64 -15.28
C ASN A 138 15.47 2.58 -16.14
N THR A 139 16.30 3.66 -16.17
CA THR A 139 17.49 3.71 -17.00
C THR A 139 18.71 3.27 -16.21
N ILE A 140 19.48 2.33 -16.75
CA ILE A 140 20.68 1.78 -16.11
C ILE A 140 21.79 2.82 -16.10
N GLY A 141 22.29 3.15 -14.92
CA GLY A 141 23.36 4.15 -14.74
C GLY A 141 24.70 3.56 -14.30
N ALA A 142 24.71 2.43 -13.61
CA ALA A 142 25.93 1.76 -13.20
C ALA A 142 25.64 0.29 -12.92
N PHE A 143 26.64 -0.58 -13.14
CA PHE A 143 26.59 -1.98 -12.72
C PHE A 143 27.27 -2.16 -11.36
N VAL A 144 26.82 -3.13 -10.59
CA VAL A 144 27.36 -3.49 -9.29
C VAL A 144 27.94 -4.89 -9.41
N GLU A 145 29.25 -4.98 -9.31
CA GLU A 145 29.97 -6.26 -9.37
C GLU A 145 29.85 -7.02 -8.04
N ASP A 146 29.85 -8.33 -8.12
CA ASP A 146 29.94 -9.20 -6.96
C ASP A 146 31.37 -9.22 -6.38
N LYS A 147 31.60 -10.02 -5.34
CA LYS A 147 32.92 -10.14 -4.70
C LYS A 147 34.04 -10.67 -5.62
N ASN A 148 33.67 -11.26 -6.78
CA ASN A 148 34.55 -11.81 -7.77
C ASN A 148 34.75 -10.89 -8.98
N GLY A 149 34.17 -9.68 -8.96
CA GLY A 149 34.21 -8.75 -10.08
C GLY A 149 33.26 -9.11 -11.23
N TYR A 150 32.25 -9.95 -10.96
CA TYR A 150 31.28 -10.38 -11.96
C TYR A 150 29.95 -9.62 -11.82
N ASN A 151 29.34 -9.27 -12.95
CA ASN A 151 28.00 -8.67 -13.01
C ASN A 151 27.12 -9.49 -13.96
N TYR A 152 26.04 -10.01 -13.41
CA TYR A 152 25.11 -10.91 -14.11
C TYR A 152 24.32 -10.18 -15.18
N ALA A 153 23.76 -9.00 -14.85
CA ALA A 153 22.97 -8.20 -15.78
C ALA A 153 23.80 -7.76 -17.00
N TYR A 154 25.02 -7.27 -16.77
CA TYR A 154 25.95 -6.91 -17.86
C TYR A 154 26.31 -8.10 -18.74
N SER A 155 26.60 -9.26 -18.12
CA SER A 155 26.94 -10.52 -18.83
C SER A 155 25.74 -11.06 -19.64
N SER A 156 24.51 -10.78 -19.19
CA SER A 156 23.28 -11.10 -19.92
C SER A 156 22.97 -10.14 -21.06
N GLY A 157 23.83 -9.12 -21.32
CA GLY A 157 23.70 -8.23 -22.47
C GLY A 157 23.11 -6.87 -22.15
N LEU A 158 22.75 -6.55 -20.91
CA LEU A 158 22.34 -5.20 -20.49
C LEU A 158 23.52 -4.23 -20.58
N ARG A 159 23.26 -2.96 -20.92
CA ARG A 159 24.27 -1.91 -21.10
C ARG A 159 23.88 -0.64 -20.35
N LEU A 160 24.85 0.21 -20.09
CA LEU A 160 24.61 1.55 -19.55
C LEU A 160 23.74 2.36 -20.53
N GLY A 161 22.76 3.09 -19.99
CA GLY A 161 21.81 3.87 -20.77
C GLY A 161 20.57 3.08 -21.23
N ASP A 162 20.55 1.76 -21.09
CA ASP A 162 19.34 0.96 -21.38
C ASP A 162 18.18 1.41 -20.49
N LYS A 163 17.04 1.72 -21.11
CA LYS A 163 15.80 2.00 -20.40
C LYS A 163 14.92 0.76 -20.39
N ILE A 164 14.80 0.11 -19.25
CA ILE A 164 13.98 -1.09 -19.07
C ILE A 164 12.51 -0.71 -19.20
N ILE A 165 11.77 -1.40 -20.08
CA ILE A 165 10.33 -1.17 -20.31
C ILE A 165 9.48 -2.41 -20.04
N LYS A 166 10.09 -3.62 -20.04
CA LYS A 166 9.41 -4.86 -19.63
C LYS A 166 10.38 -5.78 -18.92
N VAL A 167 9.86 -6.53 -17.96
CA VAL A 167 10.53 -7.62 -17.25
C VAL A 167 9.65 -8.86 -17.38
N ASP A 168 10.13 -9.88 -18.05
CA ASP A 168 9.42 -11.13 -18.31
C ASP A 168 7.97 -10.87 -18.81
N GLY A 169 7.86 -10.10 -19.90
CA GLY A 169 6.59 -9.70 -20.50
C GLY A 169 5.79 -8.62 -19.74
N THR A 170 6.06 -8.42 -18.45
CA THR A 170 5.37 -7.42 -17.64
C THR A 170 5.92 -6.02 -17.88
N ARG A 171 5.06 -5.08 -18.28
CA ARG A 171 5.45 -3.67 -18.50
C ARG A 171 5.80 -2.98 -17.20
N VAL A 172 6.90 -2.22 -17.18
CA VAL A 172 7.37 -1.45 -16.04
C VAL A 172 7.55 0.02 -16.40
N HIS A 173 7.21 0.94 -15.48
CA HIS A 173 7.17 2.38 -15.72
C HIS A 173 8.11 3.15 -14.78
N ILE A 174 8.41 2.59 -13.61
CA ILE A 174 9.26 3.15 -12.57
C ILE A 174 10.20 2.07 -12.01
N ALA A 175 11.32 2.47 -11.44
CA ALA A 175 12.32 1.54 -10.91
C ALA A 175 11.76 0.56 -9.87
N ASN A 176 10.80 0.99 -9.04
CA ASN A 176 10.17 0.13 -8.05
C ASN A 176 9.49 -1.10 -8.68
N GLU A 177 8.83 -0.92 -9.83
CA GLU A 177 8.23 -2.04 -10.58
C GLU A 177 9.31 -2.97 -11.14
N THR A 178 10.38 -2.42 -11.69
CA THR A 178 11.52 -3.20 -12.21
C THR A 178 12.16 -4.04 -11.10
N ILE A 179 12.43 -3.43 -9.93
CA ILE A 179 12.99 -4.12 -8.77
C ILE A 179 12.06 -5.26 -8.34
N TYR A 180 10.76 -4.98 -8.22
CA TYR A 180 9.78 -5.96 -7.78
C TYR A 180 9.67 -7.16 -8.73
N GLU A 181 9.60 -6.91 -10.04
CA GLU A 181 9.51 -7.99 -11.03
C GLU A 181 10.80 -8.84 -11.06
N ILE A 182 11.98 -8.22 -11.00
CA ILE A 182 13.26 -8.96 -10.92
C ILE A 182 13.33 -9.77 -9.62
N MET A 183 12.93 -9.17 -8.49
CA MET A 183 12.94 -9.86 -7.20
C MET A 183 12.04 -11.11 -7.22
N ARG A 184 10.88 -11.02 -7.84
CA ARG A 184 9.88 -12.08 -7.88
C ARG A 184 10.21 -13.17 -8.90
N LYS A 185 10.68 -12.80 -10.10
CA LYS A 185 10.85 -13.68 -11.25
C LYS A 185 12.30 -14.05 -11.53
N GLY A 186 13.25 -13.18 -11.18
CA GLY A 186 14.69 -13.32 -11.46
C GLY A 186 15.42 -14.43 -10.69
N ILE A 187 14.69 -15.32 -10.03
CA ILE A 187 15.23 -16.61 -9.53
C ILE A 187 15.58 -17.56 -10.68
N ASN A 188 14.92 -17.42 -11.80
CA ASN A 188 15.19 -18.12 -13.06
C ASN A 188 15.64 -17.10 -14.11
N PRO A 189 16.23 -17.52 -15.24
CA PRO A 189 16.45 -16.64 -16.38
C PRO A 189 15.13 -16.00 -16.84
N ILE A 190 15.15 -14.71 -17.11
CA ILE A 190 13.96 -13.92 -17.51
C ILE A 190 14.30 -13.01 -18.69
N ASP A 191 13.29 -12.69 -19.51
CA ASP A 191 13.43 -11.78 -20.63
C ASP A 191 13.34 -10.33 -20.17
N ILE A 192 14.28 -9.51 -20.62
CA ILE A 192 14.29 -8.06 -20.36
C ILE A 192 14.15 -7.30 -21.67
N THR A 193 13.09 -6.48 -21.77
CA THR A 193 12.93 -5.58 -22.93
C THR A 193 13.38 -4.17 -22.55
N VAL A 194 14.30 -3.63 -23.34
CA VAL A 194 14.88 -2.30 -23.13
C VAL A 194 14.67 -1.41 -24.35
N ILE A 195 14.80 -0.11 -24.15
CA ILE A 195 15.03 0.87 -25.22
C ILE A 195 16.52 1.24 -25.16
N ARG A 196 17.25 0.96 -26.24
CA ARG A 196 18.66 1.28 -26.44
C ARG A 196 18.80 2.07 -27.73
N ASP A 197 19.35 3.28 -27.68
CA ASP A 197 19.55 4.17 -28.83
C ASP A 197 18.26 4.42 -29.65
N GLY A 198 17.10 4.40 -28.98
CA GLY A 198 15.79 4.59 -29.59
C GLY A 198 15.12 3.31 -30.13
N GLU A 199 15.84 2.20 -30.19
CA GLU A 199 15.32 0.90 -30.63
C GLU A 199 14.87 0.05 -29.43
N THR A 200 13.81 -0.74 -29.65
CA THR A 200 13.31 -1.69 -28.65
C THR A 200 13.99 -3.05 -28.87
N ILE A 201 14.75 -3.50 -27.89
CA ILE A 201 15.50 -4.75 -27.90
C ILE A 201 15.00 -5.63 -26.76
N THR A 202 14.76 -6.91 -27.05
CA THR A 202 14.47 -7.91 -26.02
C THR A 202 15.72 -8.79 -25.86
N LEU A 203 16.23 -8.84 -24.64
CA LEU A 203 17.31 -9.72 -24.23
C LEU A 203 16.67 -10.94 -23.59
N GLU A 204 16.90 -12.09 -24.16
CA GLU A 204 16.35 -13.35 -23.70
C GLU A 204 17.25 -13.97 -22.61
N ASP A 205 16.64 -14.74 -21.70
CA ASP A 205 17.34 -15.52 -20.67
C ASP A 205 18.33 -14.72 -19.82
N CYS A 206 17.99 -13.48 -19.48
CA CYS A 206 18.81 -12.67 -18.57
C CYS A 206 18.84 -13.29 -17.17
N VAL A 207 20.05 -13.44 -16.62
CA VAL A 207 20.31 -14.02 -15.31
C VAL A 207 20.58 -12.89 -14.31
N PHE A 208 20.05 -13.04 -13.10
CA PHE A 208 20.28 -12.12 -11.97
C PHE A 208 20.83 -12.89 -10.77
N PRO A 209 21.63 -12.24 -9.89
CA PRO A 209 22.02 -12.84 -8.63
C PRO A 209 20.79 -13.14 -7.77
N THR A 210 20.88 -14.11 -6.88
CA THR A 210 19.78 -14.45 -5.98
C THR A 210 20.19 -14.27 -4.53
N ILE A 211 19.24 -13.83 -3.71
CA ILE A 211 19.38 -13.74 -2.24
C ILE A 211 18.34 -14.63 -1.57
N VAL A 212 18.61 -15.03 -0.33
CA VAL A 212 17.67 -15.80 0.49
C VAL A 212 17.33 -14.99 1.74
N GLU A 213 16.06 -14.66 1.90
CA GLU A 213 15.51 -13.98 3.07
C GLU A 213 14.32 -14.75 3.60
N GLY A 214 14.24 -14.95 4.93
CA GLY A 214 13.14 -15.69 5.56
C GLY A 214 12.92 -17.10 5.00
N GLY A 215 13.97 -17.77 4.46
CA GLY A 215 13.86 -19.07 3.83
C GLY A 215 13.35 -19.04 2.38
N THR A 216 13.00 -17.89 1.85
CA THR A 216 12.53 -17.70 0.47
C THR A 216 13.65 -17.12 -0.40
N ARG A 217 13.79 -17.64 -1.63
CA ARG A 217 14.76 -17.14 -2.60
C ARG A 217 14.14 -16.04 -3.46
N TYR A 218 14.90 -14.96 -3.66
CA TYR A 218 14.53 -13.82 -4.49
C TYR A 218 15.63 -13.49 -5.50
N GLY A 219 15.24 -13.00 -6.67
CA GLY A 219 16.19 -12.35 -7.58
C GLY A 219 16.66 -11.01 -7.01
N ASN A 220 17.87 -10.62 -7.30
CA ASN A 220 18.44 -9.35 -6.86
C ASN A 220 18.94 -8.54 -8.05
N MET A 221 18.69 -7.23 -8.02
CA MET A 221 19.15 -6.32 -9.06
C MET A 221 20.61 -5.93 -8.82
N ASP A 222 21.49 -6.22 -9.77
CA ASP A 222 22.93 -5.93 -9.69
C ASP A 222 23.35 -4.71 -10.54
N PHE A 223 22.45 -3.76 -10.69
CA PHE A 223 22.70 -2.46 -11.32
C PHE A 223 22.00 -1.33 -10.56
N LYS A 224 22.47 -0.10 -10.77
CA LYS A 224 21.85 1.12 -10.26
C LYS A 224 21.22 1.89 -11.39
N VAL A 225 20.11 2.55 -11.11
CA VAL A 225 19.38 3.35 -12.08
C VAL A 225 19.71 4.84 -11.94
N ILE A 226 19.62 5.58 -13.04
CA ILE A 226 19.79 7.03 -13.06
C ILE A 226 18.54 7.70 -12.49
N PRO A 227 18.63 8.74 -11.65
CA PRO A 227 17.47 9.52 -11.24
C PRO A 227 16.91 10.34 -12.41
N GLU A 228 15.58 10.44 -12.48
CA GLU A 228 14.92 11.39 -13.39
C GLU A 228 14.60 12.72 -12.68
N ALA A 229 14.40 13.77 -13.49
CA ALA A 229 14.13 15.10 -12.99
C ALA A 229 12.85 15.14 -12.14
N LYS A 230 12.91 15.81 -10.99
CA LYS A 230 11.78 15.97 -10.07
C LYS A 230 10.85 17.08 -10.56
N THR A 231 10.09 16.81 -11.60
CA THR A 231 9.03 17.68 -12.09
C THR A 231 7.68 17.29 -11.49
N PRO A 232 6.69 18.20 -11.40
CA PRO A 232 5.35 17.86 -10.92
C PRO A 232 4.73 16.67 -11.67
N LEU A 233 4.98 16.57 -12.99
CA LEU A 233 4.49 15.46 -13.81
C LEU A 233 5.14 14.13 -13.43
N ASN A 234 6.47 14.12 -13.21
CA ASN A 234 7.18 12.92 -12.79
C ASN A 234 6.80 12.50 -11.36
N VAL A 235 6.58 13.46 -10.45
CA VAL A 235 6.04 13.17 -9.12
C VAL A 235 4.67 12.48 -9.22
N LEU A 236 3.76 13.01 -10.02
CA LEU A 236 2.43 12.41 -10.22
C LEU A 236 2.51 11.04 -10.89
N LYS A 237 3.37 10.89 -11.91
CA LYS A 237 3.66 9.60 -12.56
C LYS A 237 4.14 8.55 -11.54
N HIS A 238 5.16 8.89 -10.73
CA HIS A 238 5.68 7.98 -9.71
C HIS A 238 4.65 7.65 -8.64
N ALA A 239 3.88 8.63 -8.17
CA ALA A 239 2.82 8.41 -7.20
C ALA A 239 1.76 7.44 -7.73
N TYR A 240 1.31 7.63 -8.97
CA TYR A 240 0.33 6.75 -9.61
C TYR A 240 0.85 5.33 -9.76
N PHE A 241 2.02 5.15 -10.42
CA PHE A 241 2.54 3.80 -10.66
C PHE A 241 2.98 3.09 -9.37
N ARG A 242 3.49 3.83 -8.38
CA ARG A 242 3.83 3.25 -7.07
C ARG A 242 2.58 2.79 -6.33
N SER A 243 1.49 3.56 -6.35
CA SER A 243 0.20 3.15 -5.77
C SER A 243 -0.37 1.93 -6.49
N ALA A 244 -0.37 1.93 -7.83
CA ALA A 244 -0.84 0.80 -8.64
C ALA A 244 0.00 -0.46 -8.38
N SER A 245 1.32 -0.32 -8.29
CA SER A 245 2.24 -1.42 -7.96
C SER A 245 1.98 -1.97 -6.57
N THR A 246 1.71 -1.11 -5.58
CA THR A 246 1.36 -1.54 -4.22
C THR A 246 0.09 -2.41 -4.22
N ILE A 247 -0.96 -1.97 -4.92
CA ILE A 247 -2.19 -2.77 -5.06
C ILE A 247 -1.90 -4.12 -5.74
N LYS A 248 -1.09 -4.11 -6.81
CA LYS A 248 -0.66 -5.34 -7.50
C LYS A 248 0.10 -6.26 -6.55
N MET A 249 1.06 -5.74 -5.78
CA MET A 249 1.86 -6.49 -4.81
C MET A 249 0.99 -7.16 -3.74
N ILE A 250 0.00 -6.44 -3.21
CA ILE A 250 -0.96 -6.98 -2.23
C ILE A 250 -1.74 -8.14 -2.85
N TRP A 251 -2.27 -7.95 -4.07
CA TRP A 251 -3.03 -8.99 -4.77
C TRP A 251 -2.19 -10.23 -5.05
N GLU A 252 -0.97 -10.05 -5.55
CA GLU A 252 -0.05 -11.15 -5.83
C GLU A 252 0.40 -11.86 -4.54
N SER A 253 0.59 -11.13 -3.43
CA SER A 253 0.90 -11.72 -2.12
C SER A 253 -0.25 -12.57 -1.59
N LEU A 254 -1.50 -12.13 -1.77
CA LEU A 254 -2.68 -12.93 -1.42
C LEU A 254 -2.77 -14.20 -2.28
N TYR A 255 -2.51 -14.09 -3.57
CA TYR A 255 -2.46 -15.23 -4.47
C TYR A 255 -1.37 -16.23 -4.07
N ASP A 256 -0.17 -15.74 -3.77
CA ASP A 256 0.97 -16.58 -3.34
C ASP A 256 0.69 -17.27 -2.00
N LEU A 257 -0.06 -16.62 -1.10
CA LEU A 257 -0.49 -17.21 0.15
C LEU A 257 -1.48 -18.36 -0.08
N VAL A 258 -2.49 -18.15 -0.94
CA VAL A 258 -3.50 -19.18 -1.26
C VAL A 258 -2.88 -20.36 -2.01
N THR A 259 -1.89 -20.11 -2.87
CA THR A 259 -1.18 -21.16 -3.64
C THR A 259 -0.07 -21.84 -2.86
N GLY A 260 0.18 -21.42 -1.61
CA GLY A 260 1.16 -22.06 -0.72
C GLY A 260 2.62 -21.72 -1.03
N ARG A 261 2.88 -20.64 -1.79
CA ARG A 261 4.24 -20.14 -2.02
C ARG A 261 4.87 -19.59 -0.75
N TYR A 262 4.05 -19.04 0.14
CA TYR A 262 4.42 -18.60 1.48
C TYR A 262 3.62 -19.36 2.53
N GLY A 263 4.26 -19.68 3.67
CA GLY A 263 3.58 -20.31 4.81
C GLY A 263 2.62 -19.34 5.51
N ALA A 264 1.64 -19.87 6.24
CA ALA A 264 0.73 -19.08 7.06
C ALA A 264 1.45 -18.21 8.11
N GLU A 265 2.69 -18.52 8.43
CA GLU A 265 3.59 -17.75 9.31
C GLU A 265 3.93 -16.35 8.75
N SER A 266 3.77 -16.16 7.44
CA SER A 266 3.98 -14.87 6.76
C SER A 266 2.83 -13.89 6.96
N ILE A 267 1.69 -14.31 7.54
CA ILE A 267 0.54 -13.44 7.82
C ILE A 267 0.77 -12.71 9.13
N SER A 268 0.97 -11.41 9.03
CA SER A 268 1.01 -10.53 10.21
C SER A 268 -0.40 -10.17 10.66
N GLY A 269 -0.82 -10.63 11.85
CA GLY A 269 -2.03 -10.15 12.49
C GLY A 269 -1.90 -8.71 13.04
N PRO A 270 -2.91 -8.18 13.77
CA PRO A 270 -2.87 -6.83 14.34
C PRO A 270 -1.62 -6.53 15.18
N ILE A 271 -1.10 -7.54 15.89
CA ILE A 271 0.15 -7.42 16.68
C ILE A 271 1.35 -7.24 15.74
N GLY A 272 1.41 -7.97 14.62
CA GLY A 272 2.47 -7.82 13.62
C GLY A 272 2.45 -6.45 12.96
N VAL A 273 1.27 -5.92 12.66
CA VAL A 273 1.10 -4.54 12.14
C VAL A 273 1.61 -3.51 13.14
N THR A 274 1.31 -3.67 14.43
CA THR A 274 1.81 -2.76 15.48
C THR A 274 3.35 -2.81 15.59
N LYS A 275 3.94 -4.00 15.44
CA LYS A 275 5.40 -4.17 15.43
C LYS A 275 6.02 -3.51 14.21
N ALA A 276 5.47 -3.72 13.01
CA ALA A 276 5.91 -3.09 11.78
C ALA A 276 5.82 -1.55 11.83
N LEU A 277 4.77 -1.00 12.47
CA LEU A 277 4.64 0.42 12.76
C LEU A 277 5.76 0.93 13.68
N GLY A 278 6.13 0.15 14.69
CA GLY A 278 7.24 0.47 15.59
C GLY A 278 8.56 0.54 14.85
N GLU A 279 8.87 -0.48 14.06
CA GLU A 279 10.09 -0.56 13.26
C GLU A 279 10.17 0.58 12.23
N ALA A 280 9.06 0.89 11.54
CA ALA A 280 9.00 2.01 10.61
C ALA A 280 9.18 3.37 11.31
N ALA A 281 8.66 3.54 12.52
CA ALA A 281 8.85 4.77 13.30
C ALA A 281 10.31 4.99 13.72
N GLU A 282 11.05 3.92 13.98
CA GLU A 282 12.49 3.97 14.32
C GLU A 282 13.35 4.29 13.08
N GLN A 283 12.95 3.85 11.90
CA GLN A 283 13.66 4.10 10.63
C GLN A 283 13.44 5.51 10.09
N GLY A 284 12.31 6.14 10.41
CA GLY A 284 12.03 7.54 10.09
C GLY A 284 10.60 7.83 9.65
N VAL A 285 10.27 9.12 9.58
CA VAL A 285 8.91 9.60 9.27
C VAL A 285 8.43 9.13 7.88
N GLY A 286 9.34 8.95 6.91
CA GLY A 286 9.01 8.49 5.56
C GLY A 286 8.43 7.08 5.55
N ASP A 287 9.04 6.15 6.29
CA ASP A 287 8.60 4.77 6.37
C ASP A 287 7.33 4.62 7.20
N LEU A 288 7.19 5.43 8.26
CA LEU A 288 5.98 5.51 9.07
C LEU A 288 4.76 5.96 8.26
N VAL A 289 4.92 6.95 7.36
CA VAL A 289 3.84 7.46 6.51
C VAL A 289 3.54 6.52 5.32
N TYR A 290 4.54 5.72 4.89
CA TYR A 290 4.33 4.73 3.83
C TYR A 290 3.47 3.54 4.28
N LEU A 291 3.59 3.13 5.53
CA LEU A 291 2.88 1.95 6.05
C LEU A 291 1.34 2.05 5.93
N PRO A 292 0.67 3.19 6.27
CA PRO A 292 -0.77 3.33 6.10
C PRO A 292 -1.26 3.29 4.64
N VAL A 293 -0.36 3.47 3.67
CA VAL A 293 -0.69 3.36 2.24
C VAL A 293 -0.73 1.89 1.80
N VAL A 294 -0.04 1.02 2.55
CA VAL A 294 0.06 -0.42 2.26
C VAL A 294 -0.97 -1.23 3.05
N ILE A 295 -1.42 -0.73 4.22
CA ILE A 295 -2.49 -1.31 5.04
C ILE A 295 -3.86 -0.91 4.47
#